data_d7a582ac9fba827e849bed4f2043d1e9
#
_entry.id   d7a582ac9fba827e849bed4f2043d1e9
#
_cell.length_a   1.000
_cell.length_b   1.000
_cell.length_c   1.000
_cell.angle_alpha   90.00
_cell.angle_beta   90.00
_cell.angle_gamma   90.00
#
_symmetry.space_group_name_H-M   'P 1'
#
loop_
_entity.id
_entity.type
_entity.pdbx_description
1 polymer ?
#
loop_
_entity_poly.entity_id
_entity_poly.type
_entity_poly.pdbx_seq_one_letter_code
_entity_poly.pdbx_strand_id
1 'polypeptide(L)'
;MENFRPTDYTLECVATGRQFDDEGWMLDDPCCKLPSMIRTRYAVRQIDVRPDSYGFYKFCDWLPVRRMLQGSSAPVTYKSKGLAGHLGLKNLYITFNGYYPEIGAKMTTCSFKETEAYSVCGRIREDDDRILVVASAG
;
A
#
# COMPACT_ATOMS: atom_id res chain seq x y z
N MET A 1 -3.78 -6.26 19.46
CA MET A 1 -3.94 -5.45 18.21
C MET A 1 -4.79 -4.20 18.48
N GLU A 2 -4.54 -3.54 19.61
CA GLU A 2 -5.47 -2.53 20.15
C GLU A 2 -5.33 -1.13 19.55
N ASN A 3 -4.39 -0.85 18.67
CA ASN A 3 -4.11 0.54 18.27
C ASN A 3 -3.98 0.81 16.78
N PHE A 4 -4.49 -0.07 15.91
CA PHE A 4 -4.56 0.31 14.50
C PHE A 4 -5.65 1.36 14.32
N ARG A 5 -5.24 2.59 14.05
CA ARG A 5 -6.12 3.69 13.66
C ARG A 5 -5.72 4.11 12.25
N PRO A 6 -6.50 3.73 11.25
CA PRO A 6 -6.28 4.21 9.90
C PRO A 6 -6.43 5.74 9.88
N THR A 7 -5.68 6.40 9.03
CA THR A 7 -5.81 7.83 8.81
C THR A 7 -7.01 8.10 7.90
N ASP A 8 -7.77 9.14 8.21
CA ASP A 8 -8.88 9.56 7.38
C ASP A 8 -8.40 9.99 6.00
N TYR A 9 -9.15 9.62 4.98
CA TYR A 9 -8.92 10.01 3.60
C TYR A 9 -10.22 10.16 2.83
N THR A 10 -10.16 10.87 1.72
CA THR A 10 -11.22 10.93 0.71
C THR A 10 -10.65 10.55 -0.66
N LEU A 11 -11.51 10.21 -1.59
CA LEU A 11 -11.16 10.04 -2.99
C LEU A 11 -11.43 11.33 -3.75
N GLU A 12 -10.61 11.61 -4.76
CA GLU A 12 -10.77 12.76 -5.64
C GLU A 12 -10.68 12.32 -7.10
N CYS A 13 -11.67 12.68 -7.89
CA CYS A 13 -11.64 12.54 -9.33
C CYS A 13 -10.61 13.51 -9.92
N VAL A 14 -9.63 12.99 -10.64
CA VAL A 14 -8.55 13.81 -11.22
C VAL A 14 -9.06 14.76 -12.29
N ALA A 15 -10.09 14.36 -13.06
CA ALA A 15 -10.63 15.19 -14.16
C ALA A 15 -11.49 16.35 -13.66
N THR A 16 -12.26 16.15 -12.57
CA THR A 16 -13.25 17.13 -12.11
C THR A 16 -12.88 17.81 -10.80
N GLY A 17 -11.95 17.25 -10.03
CA GLY A 17 -11.64 17.69 -8.68
C GLY A 17 -12.71 17.34 -7.64
N ARG A 18 -13.77 16.62 -8.02
CA ARG A 18 -14.82 16.19 -7.09
C ARG A 18 -14.26 15.24 -6.06
N GLN A 19 -14.53 15.51 -4.78
CA GLN A 19 -14.16 14.65 -3.67
C GLN A 19 -15.37 13.85 -3.21
N PHE A 20 -15.14 12.61 -2.78
CA PHE A 20 -16.17 11.68 -2.34
C PHE A 20 -15.57 10.59 -1.43
N ASP A 21 -16.44 9.91 -0.69
CA ASP A 21 -16.04 8.86 0.22
C ASP A 21 -15.73 7.57 -0.53
N ASP A 22 -14.80 6.78 0.02
CA ASP A 22 -14.43 5.48 -0.52
C ASP A 22 -15.38 4.40 0.00
N GLU A 23 -16.10 3.74 -0.88
CA GLU A 23 -16.92 2.57 -0.55
C GLU A 23 -16.13 1.25 -0.56
N GLY A 24 -14.82 1.31 -0.81
CA GLY A 24 -13.91 0.16 -0.82
C GLY A 24 -13.72 -0.51 -2.18
N TRP A 25 -14.68 -0.35 -3.09
CA TRP A 25 -14.68 -0.98 -4.43
C TRP A 25 -14.56 0.02 -5.59
N MET A 26 -14.40 1.28 -5.28
CA MET A 26 -14.41 2.33 -6.30
C MET A 26 -13.12 2.31 -7.11
N LEU A 27 -13.24 2.21 -8.41
CA LEU A 27 -12.15 2.28 -9.40
C LEU A 27 -12.14 3.61 -10.14
N ASP A 28 -13.30 4.29 -10.19
CA ASP A 28 -13.50 5.58 -10.85
C ASP A 28 -14.52 6.43 -10.08
N ASP A 29 -14.79 7.63 -10.56
CA ASP A 29 -15.85 8.50 -10.07
C ASP A 29 -17.16 8.19 -10.81
N PRO A 30 -18.19 7.61 -10.14
CA PRO A 30 -19.45 7.26 -10.80
C PRO A 30 -20.22 8.45 -11.37
N CYS A 31 -19.88 9.67 -10.96
CA CYS A 31 -20.49 10.90 -11.47
C CYS A 31 -19.69 11.56 -12.61
N CYS A 32 -18.50 11.07 -12.90
CA CYS A 32 -17.66 11.60 -13.97
C CYS A 32 -18.01 10.94 -15.30
N LYS A 33 -18.37 11.75 -16.31
CA LYS A 33 -18.65 11.26 -17.66
C LYS A 33 -17.40 11.09 -18.53
N LEU A 34 -16.26 11.59 -18.07
CA LEU A 34 -14.98 11.50 -18.75
C LEU A 34 -14.17 10.33 -18.19
N PRO A 35 -13.38 9.62 -19.01
CA PRO A 35 -12.39 8.70 -18.48
C PRO A 35 -11.47 9.44 -17.51
N SER A 36 -11.44 8.98 -16.27
CA SER A 36 -10.65 9.63 -15.23
C SER A 36 -10.14 8.61 -14.22
N MET A 37 -9.00 8.92 -13.63
CA MET A 37 -8.50 8.22 -12.48
C MET A 37 -8.98 8.90 -11.20
N ILE A 38 -9.03 8.14 -10.12
CA ILE A 38 -9.20 8.66 -8.77
C ILE A 38 -7.86 8.67 -8.05
N ARG A 39 -7.67 9.63 -7.16
CA ARG A 39 -6.54 9.68 -6.25
C ARG A 39 -7.02 9.79 -4.82
N THR A 40 -6.22 9.30 -3.90
CA THR A 40 -6.49 9.41 -2.47
C THR A 40 -5.99 10.75 -1.94
N ARG A 41 -6.81 11.43 -1.15
CA ARG A 41 -6.47 12.65 -0.42
C ARG A 41 -6.42 12.29 1.06
N TYR A 42 -5.20 12.20 1.59
CA TYR A 42 -4.99 11.86 3.00
C TYR A 42 -5.13 13.09 3.88
N ALA A 43 -5.70 12.90 5.08
CA ALA A 43 -5.87 13.96 6.07
C ALA A 43 -4.53 14.49 6.59
N VAL A 44 -3.51 13.63 6.63
CA VAL A 44 -2.18 13.99 7.11
C VAL A 44 -1.21 14.25 5.94
N ARG A 45 -0.36 15.26 6.11
CA ARG A 45 0.63 15.64 5.10
C ARG A 45 2.02 15.04 5.36
N GLN A 46 2.25 14.55 6.55
CA GLN A 46 3.50 13.94 6.97
C GLN A 46 3.20 12.53 7.44
N ILE A 47 3.96 11.56 6.91
CA ILE A 47 3.84 10.17 7.32
C ILE A 47 4.52 9.96 8.66
N ASP A 48 3.83 9.26 9.56
CA ASP A 48 4.41 8.70 10.77
C ASP A 48 4.52 7.18 10.61
N VAL A 49 5.75 6.69 10.62
CA VAL A 49 6.01 5.25 10.49
C VAL A 49 5.72 4.55 11.80
N ARG A 50 4.68 3.73 11.83
CA ARG A 50 4.21 3.06 13.05
C ARG A 50 4.91 1.70 13.23
N PRO A 51 5.91 1.61 14.11
CA PRO A 51 6.68 0.38 14.30
C PRO A 51 5.84 -0.78 14.85
N ASP A 52 4.75 -0.47 15.58
CA ASP A 52 3.85 -1.47 16.18
C ASP A 52 2.91 -2.12 15.16
N SER A 53 2.80 -1.56 13.95
CA SER A 53 2.05 -2.15 12.86
C SER A 53 2.91 -3.14 12.10
N TYR A 54 2.33 -4.26 11.69
CA TYR A 54 3.07 -5.25 10.93
C TYR A 54 3.01 -5.02 9.43
N GLY A 55 4.06 -5.45 8.77
CA GLY A 55 4.20 -5.36 7.33
C GLY A 55 4.19 -3.93 6.82
N PHE A 56 3.54 -3.73 5.68
CA PHE A 56 3.47 -2.42 5.06
C PHE A 56 2.45 -1.48 5.73
N TYR A 57 1.58 -1.98 6.60
CA TYR A 57 0.64 -1.14 7.37
C TYR A 57 1.31 -0.16 8.32
N LYS A 58 2.61 -0.31 8.57
CA LYS A 58 3.39 0.73 9.26
C LYS A 58 3.36 2.09 8.56
N PHE A 59 2.96 2.12 7.28
CA PHE A 59 2.79 3.32 6.48
C PHE A 59 1.33 3.74 6.32
N CYS A 60 0.43 3.30 7.21
CA CYS A 60 -1.02 3.47 7.08
C CYS A 60 -1.49 4.92 6.96
N ASP A 61 -0.69 5.90 7.38
CA ASP A 61 -1.01 7.32 7.19
C ASP A 61 -1.19 7.71 5.71
N TRP A 62 -0.54 6.97 4.81
CA TRP A 62 -0.63 7.18 3.36
C TRP A 62 -1.08 5.93 2.61
N LEU A 63 -1.88 5.11 3.27
CA LEU A 63 -2.53 3.97 2.64
C LEU A 63 -4.05 4.14 2.75
N PRO A 64 -4.81 3.88 1.68
CA PRO A 64 -6.27 3.95 1.70
C PRO A 64 -6.84 2.67 2.32
N VAL A 65 -6.54 2.42 3.59
CA VAL A 65 -6.91 1.19 4.29
C VAL A 65 -7.79 1.49 5.49
N ARG A 66 -8.74 0.60 5.75
CA ARG A 66 -9.67 0.68 6.88
C ARG A 66 -9.34 -0.33 7.98
N ARG A 67 -8.63 -1.39 7.61
CA ARG A 67 -8.26 -2.48 8.52
C ARG A 67 -6.88 -3.04 8.17
N MET A 68 -6.31 -3.71 9.12
CA MET A 68 -5.02 -4.38 9.00
C MET A 68 -5.24 -5.89 8.89
N LEU A 69 -4.73 -6.49 7.82
CA LEU A 69 -4.83 -7.92 7.58
C LEU A 69 -3.56 -8.62 8.03
N GLN A 70 -3.71 -9.76 8.68
CA GLN A 70 -2.59 -10.58 9.11
C GLN A 70 -1.78 -11.09 7.91
N GLY A 71 -0.49 -11.32 8.13
CA GLY A 71 0.40 -11.86 7.12
C GLY A 71 1.05 -10.81 6.22
N SER A 72 0.64 -9.55 6.31
CA SER A 72 1.30 -8.48 5.57
C SER A 72 2.77 -8.38 5.94
N SER A 73 3.62 -8.22 4.93
CA SER A 73 5.03 -7.87 5.09
C SER A 73 5.35 -6.61 4.30
N ALA A 74 6.54 -6.08 4.51
CA ALA A 74 7.00 -4.89 3.79
C ALA A 74 8.32 -5.18 3.10
N PRO A 75 8.61 -4.49 1.98
CA PRO A 75 9.94 -4.50 1.41
C PRO A 75 10.97 -4.04 2.43
N VAL A 76 12.17 -4.60 2.37
CA VAL A 76 13.31 -4.17 3.17
C VAL A 76 14.25 -3.35 2.29
N THR A 77 14.49 -2.11 2.72
CA THR A 77 15.43 -1.23 2.01
C THR A 77 16.74 -1.14 2.78
N TYR A 78 17.83 -1.40 2.10
CA TYR A 78 19.17 -1.32 2.68
C TYR A 78 20.16 -0.63 1.74
N LYS A 79 21.19 -0.05 2.32
CA LYS A 79 22.31 0.52 1.56
C LYS A 79 23.24 -0.61 1.12
N SER A 80 23.37 -0.82 -0.18
CA SER A 80 24.26 -1.84 -0.73
C SER A 80 25.72 -1.39 -0.64
N LYS A 81 26.59 -2.24 -0.08
CA LYS A 81 28.04 -2.01 -0.07
C LYS A 81 28.72 -2.73 -1.23
N GLY A 82 28.39 -4.01 -1.46
CA GLY A 82 29.02 -4.83 -2.47
C GLY A 82 28.72 -4.35 -3.90
N LEU A 83 27.43 -4.29 -4.27
CA LEU A 83 27.04 -3.84 -5.60
C LEU A 83 27.40 -2.37 -5.85
N ALA A 84 27.26 -1.53 -4.84
CA ALA A 84 27.66 -0.12 -4.92
C ALA A 84 29.17 0.01 -5.23
N GLY A 85 30.02 -0.76 -4.57
CA GLY A 85 31.46 -0.78 -4.83
C GLY A 85 31.79 -1.27 -6.23
N HIS A 86 31.13 -2.34 -6.69
CA HIS A 86 31.32 -2.88 -8.05
C HIS A 86 30.92 -1.86 -9.14
N LEU A 87 29.85 -1.10 -8.91
CA LEU A 87 29.35 -0.09 -9.85
C LEU A 87 29.96 1.31 -9.67
N GLY A 88 30.87 1.49 -8.71
CA GLY A 88 31.46 2.80 -8.40
C GLY A 88 30.47 3.82 -7.83
N LEU A 89 29.36 3.37 -7.22
CA LEU A 89 28.31 4.22 -6.68
C LEU A 89 28.52 4.45 -5.18
N LYS A 90 28.40 5.70 -4.73
CA LYS A 90 28.52 6.04 -3.29
C LYS A 90 27.25 5.78 -2.50
N ASN A 91 26.08 5.93 -3.14
CA ASN A 91 24.78 5.86 -2.49
C ASN A 91 23.81 5.01 -3.31
N LEU A 92 24.00 3.69 -3.24
CA LEU A 92 23.08 2.71 -3.82
C LEU A 92 22.22 2.10 -2.72
N TYR A 93 20.89 2.26 -2.83
CA TYR A 93 19.92 1.61 -1.98
C TYR A 93 19.15 0.57 -2.78
N ILE A 94 18.93 -0.59 -2.19
CA ILE A 94 18.16 -1.69 -2.78
C ILE A 94 16.91 -1.87 -1.93
N THR A 95 15.74 -1.84 -2.57
CA THR A 95 14.47 -2.25 -1.96
C THR A 95 14.17 -3.67 -2.39
N PHE A 96 14.26 -4.59 -1.44
CA PHE A 96 14.13 -6.02 -1.68
C PHE A 96 12.71 -6.51 -1.34
N ASN A 97 12.02 -7.04 -2.34
CA ASN A 97 10.65 -7.56 -2.25
C ASN A 97 10.67 -9.09 -2.24
N GLY A 98 11.38 -9.68 -1.31
CA GLY A 98 11.55 -11.12 -1.30
C GLY A 98 11.44 -11.73 0.09
N TYR A 99 11.76 -13.01 0.14
CA TYR A 99 11.80 -13.76 1.38
C TYR A 99 13.25 -14.04 1.78
N TYR A 100 13.76 -13.30 2.74
CA TYR A 100 15.08 -13.45 3.34
C TYR A 100 15.01 -13.02 4.81
N PRO A 101 14.58 -13.93 5.69
CA PRO A 101 14.29 -13.62 7.11
C PRO A 101 15.46 -13.00 7.87
N GLU A 102 16.70 -13.33 7.51
CA GLU A 102 17.93 -12.84 8.16
C GLU A 102 18.08 -11.32 8.10
N ILE A 103 17.52 -10.70 7.05
CA ILE A 103 17.49 -9.24 6.92
C ILE A 103 16.10 -8.66 7.23
N GLY A 104 15.18 -9.48 7.74
CA GLY A 104 13.81 -9.07 8.05
C GLY A 104 12.85 -9.07 6.85
N ALA A 105 13.28 -9.51 5.67
CA ALA A 105 12.42 -9.59 4.48
C ALA A 105 11.56 -10.86 4.55
N LYS A 106 10.25 -10.70 4.58
CA LYS A 106 9.28 -11.79 4.79
C LYS A 106 8.14 -11.80 3.76
N MET A 107 8.35 -11.22 2.57
CA MET A 107 7.35 -11.25 1.50
C MET A 107 7.33 -12.64 0.85
N THR A 108 6.26 -13.40 1.09
CA THR A 108 6.17 -14.80 0.66
C THR A 108 5.95 -14.96 -0.84
N THR A 109 5.30 -13.99 -1.47
CA THR A 109 5.09 -14.00 -2.93
C THR A 109 6.30 -13.48 -3.70
N CYS A 110 7.29 -12.92 -3.03
CA CYS A 110 8.46 -12.29 -3.61
C CYS A 110 8.12 -11.19 -4.65
N SER A 111 6.95 -10.58 -4.52
CA SER A 111 6.47 -9.55 -5.43
C SER A 111 5.85 -8.36 -4.68
N PHE A 112 6.10 -7.15 -5.17
CA PHE A 112 5.45 -5.94 -4.64
C PHE A 112 3.91 -5.95 -4.80
N LYS A 113 3.37 -6.79 -5.68
CA LYS A 113 1.92 -7.01 -5.81
C LYS A 113 1.29 -7.54 -4.51
N GLU A 114 2.08 -8.14 -3.64
CA GLU A 114 1.63 -8.53 -2.30
C GLU A 114 1.15 -7.31 -1.49
N THR A 115 1.90 -6.22 -1.52
CA THR A 115 1.50 -4.99 -0.83
C THR A 115 0.28 -4.33 -1.46
N GLU A 116 0.15 -4.40 -2.78
CA GLU A 116 -1.04 -3.95 -3.50
C GLU A 116 -2.27 -4.74 -3.07
N ALA A 117 -2.19 -6.07 -3.04
CA ALA A 117 -3.29 -6.94 -2.61
C ALA A 117 -3.73 -6.64 -1.17
N TYR A 118 -2.78 -6.48 -0.24
CA TYR A 118 -3.08 -6.10 1.14
C TYR A 118 -3.70 -4.69 1.24
N SER A 119 -3.31 -3.74 0.37
CA SER A 119 -3.93 -2.42 0.31
C SER A 119 -5.38 -2.51 -0.18
N VAL A 120 -5.62 -3.20 -1.28
CA VAL A 120 -6.97 -3.38 -1.85
C VAL A 120 -7.88 -4.08 -0.86
N CYS A 121 -7.46 -5.22 -0.31
CA CYS A 121 -8.25 -5.97 0.68
C CYS A 121 -8.44 -5.20 2.00
N GLY A 122 -7.48 -4.35 2.37
CA GLY A 122 -7.57 -3.47 3.54
C GLY A 122 -8.58 -2.33 3.40
N ARG A 123 -8.98 -1.96 2.17
CA ARG A 123 -10.06 -0.98 1.89
C ARG A 123 -11.44 -1.58 2.07
N ILE A 124 -11.58 -2.87 1.77
CA ILE A 124 -12.87 -3.58 1.78
C ILE A 124 -13.32 -3.73 3.22
N ARG A 125 -14.60 -3.48 3.47
CA ARG A 125 -15.21 -3.64 4.79
C ARG A 125 -15.18 -5.11 5.20
N GLU A 126 -15.13 -5.36 6.50
CA GLU A 126 -15.09 -6.73 7.02
C GLU A 126 -16.42 -7.48 6.81
N ASP A 127 -17.51 -6.74 6.77
CA ASP A 127 -18.87 -7.26 6.54
C ASP A 127 -19.23 -7.36 5.05
N ASP A 128 -18.30 -7.11 4.15
CA ASP A 128 -18.51 -7.23 2.70
C ASP A 128 -18.28 -8.68 2.26
N ASP A 129 -19.31 -9.31 1.74
CA ASP A 129 -19.32 -10.70 1.29
C ASP A 129 -19.13 -10.89 -0.22
N ARG A 130 -18.91 -9.79 -0.95
CA ARG A 130 -18.67 -9.82 -2.39
C ARG A 130 -17.37 -10.54 -2.72
N ILE A 131 -17.40 -11.33 -3.78
CA ILE A 131 -16.22 -12.04 -4.27
C ILE A 131 -15.36 -11.09 -5.10
N LEU A 132 -14.11 -10.90 -4.68
CA LEU A 132 -13.12 -10.15 -5.45
C LEU A 132 -12.49 -11.07 -6.50
N VAL A 133 -12.67 -10.74 -7.76
CA VAL A 133 -12.03 -11.42 -8.88
C VAL A 133 -10.99 -10.51 -9.49
N VAL A 134 -9.75 -10.98 -9.56
CA VAL A 134 -8.62 -10.22 -10.10
C VAL A 134 -8.00 -10.99 -11.26
N ALA A 135 -7.92 -10.35 -12.43
CA ALA A 135 -7.15 -10.88 -13.54
C ALA A 135 -5.67 -10.56 -13.33
N SER A 136 -4.81 -11.54 -13.57
CA SER A 136 -3.37 -11.35 -13.52
C SER A 136 -2.73 -11.90 -14.79
N ALA A 137 -1.82 -11.15 -15.36
CA ALA A 137 -1.07 -11.54 -16.57
C ALA A 137 0.25 -12.29 -16.24
N GLY A 138 0.38 -12.79 -15.04
CA GLY A 138 1.58 -13.53 -14.58
C GLY A 138 2.32 -12.84 -13.46
#